data_7d847a2d9d20890d4802eccf97fa88fd
#
_entry.id   7d847a2d9d20890d4802eccf97fa88fd
#
_cell.length_a   1.000
_cell.length_b   1.000
_cell.length_c   1.000
_cell.angle_alpha   90.00
_cell.angle_beta   90.00
_cell.angle_gamma   90.00
#
_symmetry.space_group_name_H-M   'P 1'
#
loop_
_entity.id
_entity.type
_entity.pdbx_description
1 polymer ?
#
loop_
_entity_poly.entity_id
_entity_poly.type
_entity_poly.pdbx_seq_one_letter_code
_entity_poly.pdbx_strand_id
1 'polypeptide(L)'
;RIDNGGRFARLVAASPQTESLFSKSALLENYANVVIALDHGGLWVNRNLEQNLPMYAASVHANGKLAVVIVLAKAHPDQMNLYFQNLFTIMCGLVESAIVRAFDYENVARQTMLVPGTEFLNAQEFLPKVLAANELKHDHMGDHLLLRVADAWQDDGSRLMGAIRQTDEAGVLQDGNVYVLMNQAS
;
A
#
# COMPACT_ATOMS: atom_id res chain seq x y z
N ARG A 1 0.15 -4.83 -4.93
CA ARG A 1 0.13 -3.40 -4.60
C ARG A 1 1.56 -2.91 -4.43
N ILE A 2 1.88 -1.77 -5.00
CA ILE A 2 3.19 -1.12 -4.89
C ILE A 2 3.23 -0.32 -3.58
N ASP A 3 4.36 -0.31 -2.90
CA ASP A 3 4.58 0.47 -1.70
C ASP A 3 4.73 1.98 -2.02
N ASN A 4 4.57 2.83 -1.02
CA ASN A 4 4.64 4.28 -1.19
C ASN A 4 6.01 4.76 -1.72
N GLY A 5 7.07 3.99 -1.48
CA GLY A 5 8.43 4.28 -1.97
C GLY A 5 8.68 3.83 -3.40
N GLY A 6 7.76 3.09 -4.03
CA GLY A 6 7.90 2.59 -5.40
C GLY A 6 9.00 1.55 -5.58
N ARG A 7 9.50 0.95 -4.50
CA ARG A 7 10.61 -0.03 -4.55
C ARG A 7 10.16 -1.47 -4.48
N PHE A 8 9.06 -1.74 -3.78
CA PHE A 8 8.56 -3.08 -3.55
C PHE A 8 7.13 -3.24 -4.02
N ALA A 9 6.83 -4.39 -4.59
CA ALA A 9 5.46 -4.85 -4.80
C ALA A 9 5.11 -5.90 -3.75
N ARG A 10 3.95 -5.75 -3.09
CA ARG A 10 3.42 -6.72 -2.15
C ARG A 10 2.27 -7.49 -2.80
N LEU A 11 2.28 -8.81 -2.66
CA LEU A 11 1.17 -9.65 -3.09
C LEU A 11 -0.06 -9.36 -2.23
N VAL A 12 -1.17 -8.99 -2.86
CA VAL A 12 -2.45 -8.69 -2.19
C VAL A 12 -3.42 -9.86 -2.37
N ALA A 13 -3.47 -10.41 -3.58
CA ALA A 13 -4.31 -11.55 -3.90
C ALA A 13 -3.69 -12.39 -5.02
N ALA A 14 -3.92 -13.68 -4.97
CA ALA A 14 -3.54 -14.63 -6.04
C ALA A 14 -4.64 -15.69 -6.18
N SER A 15 -4.71 -16.32 -7.36
CA SER A 15 -5.55 -17.53 -7.48
C SER A 15 -4.93 -18.67 -6.65
N PRO A 16 -5.74 -19.56 -6.07
CA PRO A 16 -5.22 -20.66 -5.24
C PRO A 16 -4.17 -21.53 -5.94
N GLN A 17 -4.29 -21.68 -7.26
CA GLN A 17 -3.34 -22.47 -8.06
C GLN A 17 -1.99 -21.77 -8.27
N THR A 18 -1.92 -20.46 -8.07
CA THR A 18 -0.72 -19.66 -8.36
C THR A 18 -0.13 -19.00 -7.14
N GLU A 19 -0.78 -19.04 -5.99
CA GLU A 19 -0.32 -18.40 -4.75
C GLU A 19 1.09 -18.86 -4.35
N SER A 20 1.39 -20.15 -4.50
CA SER A 20 2.71 -20.72 -4.20
C SER A 20 3.82 -20.31 -5.19
N LEU A 21 3.47 -19.70 -6.34
CA LEU A 21 4.43 -19.28 -7.36
C LEU A 21 4.99 -17.88 -7.08
N PHE A 22 4.38 -17.14 -6.17
CA PHE A 22 4.78 -15.77 -5.88
C PHE A 22 5.31 -15.64 -4.46
N SER A 23 6.42 -14.92 -4.32
CA SER A 23 6.83 -14.41 -3.03
C SER A 23 5.83 -13.36 -2.54
N LYS A 24 5.67 -13.24 -1.21
CA LYS A 24 4.78 -12.24 -0.61
C LYS A 24 5.19 -10.80 -0.93
N SER A 25 6.44 -10.60 -1.32
CA SER A 25 6.99 -9.30 -1.71
C SER A 25 8.02 -9.49 -2.82
N ALA A 26 8.08 -8.56 -3.76
CA ALA A 26 9.03 -8.54 -4.86
C ALA A 26 9.70 -7.17 -4.96
N LEU A 27 11.01 -7.15 -5.19
CA LEU A 27 11.77 -5.95 -5.46
C LEU A 27 11.56 -5.56 -6.93
N LEU A 28 11.06 -4.35 -7.18
CA LEU A 28 10.69 -3.90 -8.53
C LEU A 28 11.89 -3.72 -9.46
N GLU A 29 13.08 -3.47 -8.92
CA GLU A 29 14.33 -3.40 -9.69
C GLU A 29 14.58 -4.69 -10.50
N ASN A 30 14.19 -5.85 -9.97
CA ASN A 30 14.34 -7.13 -10.67
C ASN A 30 13.40 -7.26 -11.88
N TYR A 31 12.43 -6.36 -12.01
CA TYR A 31 11.40 -6.33 -13.05
C TYR A 31 11.38 -4.99 -13.80
N ALA A 32 12.53 -4.32 -13.89
CA ALA A 32 12.63 -2.96 -14.42
C ALA A 32 11.97 -2.80 -15.79
N ASN A 33 12.20 -3.73 -16.73
CA ASN A 33 11.60 -3.69 -18.06
C ASN A 33 10.06 -3.78 -18.01
N VAL A 34 9.52 -4.59 -17.10
CA VAL A 34 8.07 -4.72 -16.90
C VAL A 34 7.52 -3.42 -16.33
N VAL A 35 8.16 -2.89 -15.29
CA VAL A 35 7.75 -1.63 -14.62
C VAL A 35 7.75 -0.46 -15.61
N ILE A 36 8.82 -0.29 -16.40
CA ILE A 36 8.91 0.76 -17.42
C ILE A 36 7.77 0.65 -18.44
N ALA A 37 7.47 -0.57 -18.90
CA ALA A 37 6.38 -0.78 -19.85
C ALA A 37 5.00 -0.46 -19.26
N LEU A 38 4.83 -0.62 -17.94
CA LEU A 38 3.57 -0.41 -17.22
C LEU A 38 3.40 1.03 -16.73
N ASP A 39 4.48 1.79 -16.55
CA ASP A 39 4.44 3.14 -15.98
C ASP A 39 3.62 4.12 -16.83
N HIS A 40 3.54 3.87 -18.11
CA HIS A 40 2.74 4.66 -19.07
C HIS A 40 1.36 4.05 -19.38
N GLY A 41 0.85 3.15 -18.56
CA GLY A 41 -0.46 2.52 -18.77
C GLY A 41 -0.45 1.42 -19.83
N GLY A 42 0.72 0.85 -20.11
CA GLY A 42 0.89 -0.19 -21.13
C GLY A 42 0.49 -1.59 -20.65
N LEU A 43 0.43 -2.50 -21.62
CA LEU A 43 0.35 -3.93 -21.41
C LEU A 43 1.74 -4.54 -21.63
N TRP A 44 2.27 -5.22 -20.62
CA TRP A 44 3.45 -6.07 -20.78
C TRP A 44 3.05 -7.44 -21.33
N VAL A 45 3.79 -7.90 -22.34
CA VAL A 45 3.67 -9.24 -22.91
C VAL A 45 5.07 -9.88 -22.99
N ASN A 46 5.25 -10.99 -22.34
CA ASN A 46 6.51 -11.75 -22.37
C ASN A 46 6.66 -12.54 -23.67
N ARG A 47 6.96 -11.85 -24.76
CA ARG A 47 7.08 -12.45 -26.11
C ARG A 47 8.25 -13.40 -26.24
N ASN A 48 9.29 -13.19 -25.44
CA ASN A 48 10.51 -14.01 -25.48
C ASN A 48 10.42 -15.24 -24.57
N LEU A 49 9.29 -15.43 -23.87
CA LEU A 49 9.09 -16.53 -22.92
C LEU A 49 10.19 -16.60 -21.86
N GLU A 50 10.66 -15.43 -21.40
CA GLU A 50 11.69 -15.32 -20.38
C GLU A 50 11.20 -15.96 -19.07
N GLN A 51 12.01 -16.88 -18.56
CA GLN A 51 11.75 -17.50 -17.27
C GLN A 51 11.82 -16.42 -16.17
N ASN A 52 11.01 -16.53 -15.16
CA ASN A 52 10.91 -15.57 -14.04
C ASN A 52 10.20 -14.24 -14.34
N LEU A 53 9.73 -14.01 -15.56
CA LEU A 53 8.85 -12.87 -15.87
C LEU A 53 7.39 -13.34 -16.05
N PRO A 54 6.42 -12.51 -15.70
CA PRO A 54 5.01 -12.81 -15.95
C PRO A 54 4.75 -12.89 -17.46
N MET A 55 3.81 -13.72 -17.87
CA MET A 55 3.42 -13.82 -19.29
C MET A 55 2.70 -12.57 -19.76
N TYR A 56 1.81 -12.06 -18.93
CA TYR A 56 1.14 -10.77 -19.12
C TYR A 56 1.17 -9.97 -17.83
N ALA A 57 1.29 -8.66 -17.95
CA ALA A 57 1.08 -7.75 -16.84
C ALA A 57 0.38 -6.48 -17.31
N ALA A 58 -0.50 -5.94 -16.48
CA ALA A 58 -1.19 -4.68 -16.70
C ALA A 58 -1.08 -3.79 -15.46
N SER A 59 -1.07 -2.49 -15.68
CA SER A 59 -0.99 -1.47 -14.64
C SER A 59 -2.35 -0.98 -14.22
N VAL A 60 -2.48 -0.67 -12.93
CA VAL A 60 -3.55 0.15 -12.39
C VAL A 60 -2.91 1.38 -11.76
N HIS A 61 -3.30 2.54 -12.21
CA HIS A 61 -2.81 3.81 -11.70
C HIS A 61 -3.82 4.44 -10.74
N ALA A 62 -3.32 4.96 -9.62
CA ALA A 62 -4.09 5.77 -8.70
C ALA A 62 -3.33 7.08 -8.45
N ASN A 63 -4.02 8.21 -8.55
CA ASN A 63 -3.41 9.55 -8.40
C ASN A 63 -2.20 9.78 -9.31
N GLY A 64 -2.24 9.26 -10.55
CA GLY A 64 -1.17 9.38 -11.54
C GLY A 64 0.08 8.54 -11.26
N LYS A 65 0.05 7.64 -10.27
CA LYS A 65 1.16 6.74 -9.94
C LYS A 65 0.74 5.29 -10.14
N LEU A 66 1.69 4.45 -10.53
CA LEU A 66 1.50 3.01 -10.60
C LEU A 66 1.24 2.45 -9.19
N ALA A 67 0.01 2.00 -8.94
CA ALA A 67 -0.44 1.58 -7.62
C ALA A 67 -0.55 0.05 -7.49
N VAL A 68 -1.05 -0.61 -8.54
CA VAL A 68 -1.21 -2.07 -8.57
C VAL A 68 -0.75 -2.59 -9.93
N VAL A 69 -0.14 -3.78 -9.91
CA VAL A 69 0.15 -4.56 -11.10
C VAL A 69 -0.66 -5.84 -11.07
N ILE A 70 -1.44 -6.08 -12.12
CA ILE A 70 -2.18 -7.32 -12.33
C ILE A 70 -1.32 -8.20 -13.20
N VAL A 71 -1.03 -9.42 -12.78
CA VAL A 71 -0.14 -10.33 -13.50
C VAL A 71 -0.83 -11.66 -13.82
N LEU A 72 -0.60 -12.15 -15.02
CA LEU A 72 -0.82 -13.54 -15.40
C LEU A 72 0.55 -14.24 -15.43
N ALA A 73 0.81 -15.08 -14.41
CA ALA A 73 2.12 -15.69 -14.22
C ALA A 73 2.47 -16.69 -15.30
N LYS A 74 1.49 -17.50 -15.69
CA LYS A 74 1.65 -18.57 -16.68
C LYS A 74 0.53 -18.50 -17.70
N ALA A 75 0.86 -18.76 -18.95
CA ALA A 75 -0.07 -18.94 -20.04
C ALA A 75 0.47 -20.07 -20.93
N HIS A 76 -0.43 -20.82 -21.56
CA HIS A 76 -0.05 -21.78 -22.58
C HIS A 76 0.43 -21.03 -23.83
N PRO A 77 1.39 -21.55 -24.63
CA PRO A 77 1.85 -20.89 -25.85
C PRO A 77 0.73 -20.47 -26.80
N ASP A 78 -0.33 -21.28 -26.93
CA ASP A 78 -1.51 -20.95 -27.73
C ASP A 78 -2.29 -19.72 -27.23
N GLN A 79 -2.07 -19.32 -25.99
CA GLN A 79 -2.67 -18.14 -25.37
C GLN A 79 -1.82 -16.87 -25.59
N MET A 80 -0.65 -16.98 -26.21
CA MET A 80 0.22 -15.85 -26.54
C MET A 80 -0.17 -15.18 -27.86
N ASN A 81 -1.45 -14.92 -28.04
CA ASN A 81 -2.02 -14.32 -29.25
C ASN A 81 -2.83 -13.03 -28.92
N LEU A 82 -3.20 -12.30 -29.96
CA LEU A 82 -3.90 -11.03 -29.84
C LEU A 82 -5.27 -11.15 -29.15
N TYR A 83 -5.96 -12.28 -29.34
CA TYR A 83 -7.26 -12.52 -28.70
C TYR A 83 -7.11 -12.57 -27.19
N PHE A 84 -6.16 -13.34 -26.67
CA PHE A 84 -5.90 -13.42 -25.23
C PHE A 84 -5.33 -12.13 -24.65
N GLN A 85 -4.53 -11.37 -25.41
CA GLN A 85 -4.09 -10.04 -25.01
C GLN A 85 -5.29 -9.10 -24.80
N ASN A 86 -6.21 -9.06 -25.76
CA ASN A 86 -7.41 -8.24 -25.64
C ASN A 86 -8.32 -8.70 -24.50
N LEU A 87 -8.50 -10.00 -24.33
CA LEU A 87 -9.27 -10.55 -23.21
C LEU A 87 -8.67 -10.15 -21.85
N PHE A 88 -7.35 -10.31 -21.70
CA PHE A 88 -6.66 -9.92 -20.48
C PHE A 88 -6.79 -8.41 -20.23
N THR A 89 -6.66 -7.57 -21.25
CA THR A 89 -6.83 -6.11 -21.16
C THR A 89 -8.25 -5.75 -20.70
N ILE A 90 -9.28 -6.38 -21.26
CA ILE A 90 -10.68 -6.14 -20.87
C ILE A 90 -10.90 -6.54 -19.40
N MET A 91 -10.41 -7.72 -19.00
CA MET A 91 -10.51 -8.18 -17.63
C MET A 91 -9.80 -7.23 -16.66
N CYS A 92 -8.59 -6.77 -17.02
CA CYS A 92 -7.85 -5.80 -16.21
C CYS A 92 -8.61 -4.48 -16.08
N GLY A 93 -9.23 -3.98 -17.14
CA GLY A 93 -10.04 -2.76 -17.09
C GLY A 93 -11.25 -2.85 -16.17
N LEU A 94 -11.90 -4.03 -16.10
CA LEU A 94 -12.98 -4.27 -15.14
C LEU A 94 -12.48 -4.24 -13.69
N VAL A 95 -11.36 -4.89 -13.43
CA VAL A 95 -10.73 -4.94 -12.11
C VAL A 95 -10.17 -3.57 -11.71
N GLU A 96 -9.59 -2.83 -12.65
CA GLU A 96 -9.07 -1.48 -12.43
C GLU A 96 -10.13 -0.55 -11.83
N SER A 97 -11.33 -0.52 -12.41
CA SER A 97 -12.44 0.31 -11.93
C SER A 97 -12.80 -0.01 -10.46
N ALA A 98 -12.75 -1.28 -10.07
CA ALA A 98 -13.00 -1.68 -8.69
C ALA A 98 -11.86 -1.28 -7.74
N ILE A 99 -10.61 -1.43 -8.20
CA ILE A 99 -9.43 -1.07 -7.43
C ILE A 99 -9.37 0.45 -7.21
N VAL A 100 -9.59 1.25 -8.25
CA VAL A 100 -9.60 2.73 -8.12
C VAL A 100 -10.66 3.18 -7.12
N ARG A 101 -11.89 2.64 -7.20
CA ARG A 101 -12.94 2.95 -6.21
C ARG A 101 -12.54 2.56 -4.78
N ALA A 102 -11.87 1.43 -4.61
CA ALA A 102 -11.39 1.01 -3.29
C ALA A 102 -10.35 1.99 -2.73
N PHE A 103 -9.42 2.47 -3.57
CA PHE A 103 -8.46 3.51 -3.18
C PHE A 103 -9.13 4.83 -2.84
N ASP A 104 -10.11 5.26 -3.64
CA ASP A 104 -10.87 6.48 -3.35
C ASP A 104 -11.60 6.36 -2.01
N TYR A 105 -12.23 5.21 -1.75
CA TYR A 105 -12.87 4.94 -0.48
C TYR A 105 -11.87 4.93 0.70
N GLU A 106 -10.71 4.25 0.54
CA GLU A 106 -9.65 4.28 1.54
C GLU A 106 -9.17 5.71 1.82
N ASN A 107 -9.00 6.53 0.77
CA ASN A 107 -8.57 7.92 0.91
C ASN A 107 -9.59 8.77 1.65
N VAL A 108 -10.88 8.65 1.29
CA VAL A 108 -11.96 9.36 1.99
C VAL A 108 -12.04 8.92 3.45
N ALA A 109 -12.01 7.61 3.72
CA ALA A 109 -12.02 7.09 5.08
C ALA A 109 -10.81 7.61 5.88
N ARG A 110 -9.62 7.63 5.24
CA ARG A 110 -8.42 8.17 5.88
C ARG A 110 -8.55 9.66 6.20
N GLN A 111 -9.13 10.47 5.32
CA GLN A 111 -9.36 11.89 5.57
C GLN A 111 -10.29 12.14 6.76
N THR A 112 -11.28 11.28 6.98
CA THR A 112 -12.17 11.39 8.15
C THR A 112 -11.48 10.99 9.47
N MET A 113 -10.42 10.19 9.41
CA MET A 113 -9.64 9.78 10.58
C MET A 113 -8.58 10.81 11.00
N LEU A 114 -8.23 11.72 10.10
CA LEU A 114 -7.18 12.73 10.35
C LEU A 114 -7.78 14.07 10.80
N VAL A 115 -6.95 14.86 11.46
CA VAL A 115 -7.25 16.29 11.66
C VAL A 115 -7.13 16.99 10.31
N PRO A 116 -8.13 17.77 9.87
CA PRO A 116 -8.11 18.43 8.57
C PRO A 116 -6.82 19.22 8.30
N GLY A 117 -6.21 18.97 7.14
CA GLY A 117 -4.97 19.61 6.72
C GLY A 117 -3.71 19.10 7.39
N THR A 118 -3.77 17.97 8.11
CA THR A 118 -2.61 17.38 8.77
C THR A 118 -2.51 15.86 8.51
N GLU A 119 -1.38 15.26 8.89
CA GLU A 119 -1.19 13.82 8.92
C GLU A 119 -1.48 13.18 10.30
N PHE A 120 -2.00 13.94 11.24
CA PHE A 120 -2.30 13.47 12.60
C PHE A 120 -3.67 12.83 12.70
N LEU A 121 -3.76 11.69 13.39
CA LEU A 121 -5.04 11.07 13.73
C LEU A 121 -5.84 12.04 14.62
N ASN A 122 -7.14 12.14 14.36
CA ASN A 122 -8.03 12.90 15.24
C ASN A 122 -8.22 12.17 16.58
N ALA A 123 -8.81 12.87 17.57
CA ALA A 123 -8.96 12.35 18.92
C ALA A 123 -9.87 11.10 19.00
N GLN A 124 -10.82 10.94 18.07
CA GLN A 124 -11.71 9.78 18.04
C GLN A 124 -10.97 8.52 17.61
N GLU A 125 -10.00 8.65 16.72
CA GLU A 125 -9.21 7.53 16.19
C GLU A 125 -7.97 7.25 17.04
N PHE A 126 -7.35 8.31 17.61
CA PHE A 126 -6.10 8.16 18.34
C PHE A 126 -6.30 7.67 19.78
N LEU A 127 -7.33 8.16 20.49
CA LEU A 127 -7.58 7.77 21.87
C LEU A 127 -7.79 6.27 22.07
N PRO A 128 -8.58 5.56 21.24
CA PRO A 128 -8.73 4.10 21.36
C PRO A 128 -7.42 3.35 21.23
N LYS A 129 -6.50 3.81 20.38
CA LYS A 129 -5.18 3.20 20.20
C LYS A 129 -4.29 3.36 21.44
N VAL A 130 -4.32 4.54 22.04
CA VAL A 130 -3.61 4.79 23.32
C VAL A 130 -4.16 3.92 24.43
N LEU A 131 -5.49 3.77 24.51
CA LEU A 131 -6.13 2.92 25.52
C LEU A 131 -5.77 1.44 25.30
N ALA A 132 -5.83 0.95 24.06
CA ALA A 132 -5.45 -0.41 23.74
C ALA A 132 -3.97 -0.70 24.08
N ALA A 133 -3.06 0.25 23.79
CA ALA A 133 -1.66 0.12 24.17
C ALA A 133 -1.48 0.06 25.70
N ASN A 134 -2.25 0.87 26.45
CA ASN A 134 -2.23 0.81 27.92
C ASN A 134 -2.74 -0.54 28.47
N GLU A 135 -3.78 -1.12 27.86
CA GLU A 135 -4.26 -2.46 28.23
C GLU A 135 -3.21 -3.52 27.98
N LEU A 136 -2.56 -3.52 26.81
CA LEU A 136 -1.46 -4.44 26.51
C LEU A 136 -0.29 -4.32 27.49
N LYS A 137 0.03 -3.11 27.92
CA LYS A 137 1.05 -2.88 28.94
C LYS A 137 0.62 -3.42 30.31
N HIS A 138 -0.62 -3.20 30.69
CA HIS A 138 -1.17 -3.73 31.95
C HIS A 138 -1.11 -5.26 31.99
N ASP A 139 -1.36 -5.90 30.85
CA ASP A 139 -1.33 -7.37 30.72
C ASP A 139 0.10 -7.93 30.47
N HIS A 140 1.13 -7.10 30.56
CA HIS A 140 2.53 -7.47 30.28
C HIS A 140 2.77 -8.04 28.86
N MET A 141 1.91 -7.71 27.89
CA MET A 141 2.01 -8.18 26.51
C MET A 141 2.70 -7.18 25.57
N GLY A 142 3.13 -6.02 26.08
CA GLY A 142 3.86 -5.03 25.29
C GLY A 142 4.19 -3.77 26.09
N ASP A 143 5.22 -3.08 25.64
CA ASP A 143 5.59 -1.76 26.16
C ASP A 143 5.32 -0.69 25.11
N HIS A 144 4.89 0.47 25.56
CA HIS A 144 4.70 1.65 24.74
C HIS A 144 5.13 2.92 25.45
N LEU A 145 5.39 3.97 24.70
CA LEU A 145 5.69 5.28 25.18
C LEU A 145 4.76 6.29 24.51
N LEU A 146 4.09 7.11 25.29
CA LEU A 146 3.29 8.22 24.79
C LEU A 146 4.08 9.53 25.01
N LEU A 147 4.49 10.17 23.92
CA LEU A 147 5.24 11.43 23.95
C LEU A 147 4.36 12.58 23.49
N ARG A 148 4.31 13.65 24.28
CA ARG A 148 3.74 14.91 23.86
C ARG A 148 4.77 15.66 23.01
N VAL A 149 4.36 16.15 21.85
CA VAL A 149 5.21 16.91 20.93
C VAL A 149 4.89 18.38 21.06
N ALA A 150 5.89 19.17 21.45
CA ALA A 150 5.78 20.63 21.44
C ALA A 150 5.89 21.15 20.00
N ASP A 151 5.14 22.23 19.71
CA ASP A 151 5.19 22.92 18.40
C ASP A 151 4.90 22.06 17.16
N ALA A 152 4.20 20.92 17.35
CA ALA A 152 3.85 20.00 16.26
C ALA A 152 2.94 20.63 15.19
N TRP A 153 2.30 21.75 15.47
CA TRP A 153 1.40 22.47 14.56
C TRP A 153 2.12 23.44 13.60
N GLN A 154 3.45 23.56 13.66
CA GLN A 154 4.20 24.50 12.83
C GLN A 154 4.22 24.11 11.33
N ASP A 155 4.00 22.85 11.03
CA ASP A 155 3.78 22.33 9.68
C ASP A 155 2.59 21.34 9.70
N ASP A 156 2.21 20.81 8.55
CA ASP A 156 1.11 19.83 8.40
C ASP A 156 1.39 18.46 9.08
N GLY A 157 2.44 18.37 9.86
CA GLY A 157 2.89 17.16 10.55
C GLY A 157 3.83 16.28 9.72
N SER A 158 4.11 16.64 8.47
CA SER A 158 4.94 15.83 7.57
C SER A 158 6.36 15.60 8.10
N ARG A 159 6.96 16.60 8.76
CA ARG A 159 8.29 16.46 9.39
C ARG A 159 8.28 15.48 10.55
N LEU A 160 7.24 15.53 11.39
CA LEU A 160 7.09 14.60 12.50
C LEU A 160 6.87 13.18 11.98
N MET A 161 5.97 13.01 11.00
CA MET A 161 5.69 11.71 10.39
C MET A 161 6.91 11.12 9.66
N GLY A 162 7.77 11.98 9.11
CA GLY A 162 9.05 11.54 8.52
C GLY A 162 10.12 11.15 9.54
N ALA A 163 9.98 11.59 10.81
CA ALA A 163 10.94 11.32 11.88
C ALA A 163 10.59 10.10 12.75
N ILE A 164 9.33 9.70 12.79
CA ILE A 164 8.86 8.52 13.55
C ILE A 164 8.89 7.25 12.69
N ARG A 165 8.85 6.09 13.34
CA ARG A 165 8.83 4.80 12.65
C ARG A 165 7.45 4.54 12.04
N GLN A 166 7.37 3.67 11.04
CA GLN A 166 6.09 3.23 10.45
C GLN A 166 5.16 2.49 11.44
N THR A 167 5.72 2.00 12.53
CA THR A 167 4.98 1.33 13.61
C THR A 167 4.46 2.30 14.67
N ASP A 168 4.95 3.54 14.66
CA ASP A 168 4.56 4.58 15.58
C ASP A 168 3.39 5.37 14.98
N GLU A 169 2.54 5.91 15.82
CA GLU A 169 1.36 6.64 15.41
C GLU A 169 1.34 8.04 16.06
N ALA A 170 1.00 9.05 15.28
CA ALA A 170 0.84 10.40 15.80
C ALA A 170 -0.63 10.85 15.73
N GLY A 171 -1.10 11.49 16.76
CA GLY A 171 -2.49 11.95 16.83
C GLY A 171 -2.70 13.04 17.86
N VAL A 172 -3.89 13.62 17.84
CA VAL A 172 -4.32 14.67 18.74
C VAL A 172 -5.23 14.07 19.82
N LEU A 173 -5.07 14.47 21.05
CA LEU A 173 -6.00 14.13 22.13
C LEU A 173 -6.99 15.28 22.40
N GLN A 174 -7.91 15.06 23.33
CA GLN A 174 -8.98 16.02 23.66
C GLN A 174 -8.46 17.38 24.17
N ASP A 175 -7.23 17.43 24.66
CA ASP A 175 -6.55 18.64 25.10
C ASP A 175 -5.98 19.49 23.95
N GLY A 176 -6.15 19.04 22.71
CA GLY A 176 -5.66 19.72 21.52
C GLY A 176 -4.15 19.58 21.28
N ASN A 177 -3.44 18.82 22.09
CA ASN A 177 -2.01 18.58 21.91
C ASN A 177 -1.76 17.38 21.00
N VAL A 178 -0.64 17.42 20.27
CA VAL A 178 -0.16 16.31 19.46
C VAL A 178 0.69 15.36 20.31
N TYR A 179 0.42 14.08 20.15
CA TYR A 179 1.13 12.99 20.80
C TYR A 179 1.63 11.97 19.78
N VAL A 180 2.73 11.33 20.11
CA VAL A 180 3.25 10.16 19.38
C VAL A 180 3.15 8.95 20.30
N LEU A 181 2.46 7.93 19.84
CA LEU A 181 2.42 6.61 20.45
C LEU A 181 3.52 5.75 19.82
N MET A 182 4.57 5.51 20.56
CA MET A 182 5.69 4.68 20.15
C MET A 182 5.48 3.25 20.65
N ASN A 183 5.31 2.32 19.74
CA ASN A 183 5.22 0.91 20.06
C ASN A 183 6.64 0.33 20.13
N GLN A 184 7.07 -0.03 21.33
CA GLN A 184 8.34 -0.72 21.50
C GLN A 184 8.09 -2.19 21.23
N ALA A 185 8.74 -2.71 20.17
CA ALA A 185 8.87 -4.14 20.00
C ALA A 185 9.77 -4.67 21.15
N SER A 186 9.24 -5.56 21.97
CA SER A 186 9.97 -6.33 22.96
C SER A 186 11.00 -7.24 22.28
#